data_2b4a428145f9716a8ee882fd50031d4b
#
_entry.id   2b4a428145f9716a8ee882fd50031d4b
#
_cell.length_a   1.000
_cell.length_b   1.000
_cell.length_c   1.000
_cell.angle_alpha   90.00
_cell.angle_beta   90.00
_cell.angle_gamma   90.00
#
_symmetry.space_group_name_H-M   'P 1'
#
loop_
_entity.id
_entity.type
_entity.pdbx_description
1 polymer ?
#
loop_
_entity_poly.entity_id
_entity_poly.type
_entity_poly.pdbx_seq_one_letter_code
_entity_poly.pdbx_strand_id
1 'polypeptide(L)'
;MIALILRTSIKLIVPLMIAYSIYMLLRGHNEPGGGFIGGLVLSLAFILKEIARKASEMSEVNTFVLTRRYANTVVGCVGCLLFLILLPLVFGKGIFEGLWTSIPIPVAGKLSSVLIFDVVIYVIVASSVVFAYHLLNDNEKGEANR
;
A
#
# COMPACT_ATOMS: atom_id res chain seq x y z
N MET A 1 -18.42 -25.18 6.99
CA MET A 1 -17.30 -25.84 6.29
C MET A 1 -16.57 -24.88 5.34
N ILE A 2 -17.24 -24.16 4.44
CA ILE A 2 -16.63 -23.18 3.51
C ILE A 2 -15.85 -22.08 4.25
N ALA A 3 -16.41 -21.51 5.32
CA ALA A 3 -15.74 -20.46 6.11
C ALA A 3 -14.44 -20.95 6.79
N LEU A 4 -14.37 -22.22 7.18
CA LEU A 4 -13.16 -22.79 7.76
C LEU A 4 -12.06 -22.96 6.71
N ILE A 5 -12.41 -23.47 5.54
CA ILE A 5 -11.47 -23.62 4.41
C ILE A 5 -10.95 -22.25 4.00
N LEU A 6 -11.82 -21.27 3.82
CA LEU A 6 -11.46 -19.89 3.47
C LEU A 6 -10.50 -19.30 4.52
N ARG A 7 -10.80 -19.46 5.81
CA ARG A 7 -9.95 -18.95 6.89
C ARG A 7 -8.55 -19.60 6.90
N THR A 8 -8.46 -20.89 6.66
CA THR A 8 -7.18 -21.60 6.64
C THR A 8 -6.36 -21.22 5.42
N SER A 9 -6.97 -21.14 4.24
CA SER A 9 -6.31 -20.72 3.00
C SER A 9 -5.76 -19.29 3.10
N ILE A 10 -6.52 -18.37 3.67
CA ILE A 10 -6.11 -16.96 3.80
C ILE A 10 -4.94 -16.79 4.77
N LYS A 11 -4.87 -17.59 5.84
CA LYS A 11 -3.71 -17.57 6.75
C LYS A 11 -2.38 -17.89 6.06
N LEU A 12 -2.42 -18.64 4.97
CA LEU A 12 -1.23 -18.96 4.18
C LEU A 12 -1.03 -17.96 3.04
N ILE A 13 -2.09 -17.61 2.32
CA ILE A 13 -2.03 -16.75 1.12
C ILE A 13 -1.67 -15.31 1.48
N VAL A 14 -2.26 -14.73 2.52
CA VAL A 14 -2.03 -13.31 2.87
C VAL A 14 -0.55 -13.02 3.20
N PRO A 15 0.14 -13.78 4.05
CA PRO A 15 1.57 -13.52 4.30
C PRO A 15 2.43 -13.72 3.06
N LEU A 16 2.10 -14.68 2.18
CA LEU A 16 2.80 -14.86 0.90
C LEU A 16 2.60 -13.64 -0.01
N MET A 17 1.38 -13.12 -0.11
CA MET A 17 1.10 -11.90 -0.88
C MET A 17 1.85 -10.69 -0.33
N ILE A 18 1.93 -10.53 1.00
CA ILE A 18 2.69 -9.45 1.63
C ILE A 18 4.19 -9.59 1.31
N ALA A 19 4.75 -10.78 1.44
CA ALA A 19 6.15 -11.03 1.12
C ALA A 19 6.45 -10.76 -0.37
N TYR A 20 5.57 -11.19 -1.27
CA TYR A 20 5.67 -10.94 -2.71
C TYR A 20 5.54 -9.44 -3.04
N SER A 21 4.64 -8.73 -2.37
CA SER A 21 4.45 -7.27 -2.50
C SER A 21 5.74 -6.51 -2.17
N ILE A 22 6.40 -6.86 -1.05
CA ILE A 22 7.68 -6.26 -0.65
C ILE A 22 8.79 -6.60 -1.66
N TYR A 23 8.82 -7.84 -2.13
CA TYR A 23 9.76 -8.26 -3.16
C TYR A 23 9.60 -7.42 -4.44
N MET A 24 8.35 -7.21 -4.90
CA MET A 24 8.05 -6.39 -6.07
C MET A 24 8.46 -4.93 -5.89
N LEU A 25 8.27 -4.36 -4.69
CA LEU A 25 8.73 -3.02 -4.36
C LEU A 25 10.25 -2.89 -4.51
N LEU A 26 11.01 -3.81 -3.93
CA LEU A 26 12.48 -3.76 -3.93
C LEU A 26 13.08 -4.04 -5.31
N ARG A 27 12.42 -4.85 -6.12
CA ARG A 27 12.87 -5.21 -7.48
C ARG A 27 12.66 -4.09 -8.49
N GLY A 28 11.72 -3.19 -8.26
CA GLY A 28 11.23 -2.21 -9.24
C GLY A 28 12.25 -1.23 -9.82
N HIS A 29 13.49 -1.16 -9.28
CA HIS A 29 14.54 -0.30 -9.82
C HIS A 29 15.30 -0.90 -11.02
N ASN A 30 15.35 -2.21 -11.12
CA ASN A 30 16.15 -2.91 -12.15
C ASN A 30 15.31 -3.77 -13.09
N GLU A 31 14.07 -4.08 -12.72
CA GLU A 31 13.18 -4.98 -13.43
C GLU A 31 11.71 -4.54 -13.27
N PRO A 32 10.77 -5.14 -14.02
CA PRO A 32 9.34 -4.83 -13.87
C PRO A 32 8.86 -5.05 -12.43
N GLY A 33 8.36 -3.99 -11.80
CA GLY A 33 7.92 -3.99 -10.40
C GLY A 33 7.66 -2.58 -9.93
N GLY A 34 8.09 -2.27 -8.70
CA GLY A 34 8.05 -0.94 -8.11
C GLY A 34 6.89 -0.73 -7.16
N GLY A 35 6.83 0.50 -6.64
CA GLY A 35 5.87 0.89 -5.61
C GLY A 35 4.42 0.69 -6.00
N PHE A 36 4.07 0.96 -7.27
CA PHE A 36 2.69 0.82 -7.75
C PHE A 36 2.21 -0.64 -7.75
N ILE A 37 2.95 -1.54 -8.40
CA ILE A 37 2.58 -2.97 -8.49
C ILE A 37 2.63 -3.61 -7.11
N GLY A 38 3.69 -3.34 -6.34
CA GLY A 38 3.80 -3.80 -4.97
C GLY A 38 2.62 -3.32 -4.10
N GLY A 39 2.25 -2.04 -4.19
CA GLY A 39 1.12 -1.45 -3.47
C GLY A 39 -0.23 -2.07 -3.81
N LEU A 40 -0.46 -2.40 -5.09
CA LEU A 40 -1.67 -3.13 -5.52
C LEU A 40 -1.73 -4.53 -4.89
N VAL A 41 -0.64 -5.28 -4.92
CA VAL A 41 -0.60 -6.62 -4.30
C VAL A 41 -0.82 -6.54 -2.79
N LEU A 42 -0.24 -5.53 -2.11
CA LEU A 42 -0.46 -5.31 -0.69
C LEU A 42 -1.93 -5.01 -0.37
N SER A 43 -2.56 -4.13 -1.16
CA SER A 43 -3.97 -3.78 -0.96
C SER A 43 -4.88 -4.99 -1.12
N LEU A 44 -4.64 -5.84 -2.13
CA LEU A 44 -5.37 -7.09 -2.32
C LEU A 44 -5.21 -8.05 -1.13
N ALA A 45 -4.00 -8.14 -0.57
CA ALA A 45 -3.77 -8.95 0.63
C ALA A 45 -4.60 -8.46 1.84
N PHE A 46 -4.68 -7.13 2.04
CA PHE A 46 -5.49 -6.55 3.11
C PHE A 46 -6.99 -6.72 2.88
N ILE A 47 -7.48 -6.51 1.65
CA ILE A 47 -8.88 -6.71 1.28
C ILE A 47 -9.28 -8.18 1.49
N LEU A 48 -8.45 -9.13 1.03
CA LEU A 48 -8.69 -10.55 1.21
C LEU A 48 -8.77 -10.93 2.69
N LYS A 49 -7.86 -10.40 3.51
CA LYS A 49 -7.89 -10.57 4.97
C LYS A 49 -9.17 -10.02 5.59
N GLU A 50 -9.64 -8.87 5.12
CA GLU A 50 -10.86 -8.23 5.61
C GLU A 50 -12.11 -9.02 5.23
N ILE A 51 -12.20 -9.53 4.00
CA ILE A 51 -13.29 -10.40 3.54
C ILE A 51 -13.36 -11.67 4.40
N ALA A 52 -12.21 -12.30 4.67
CA ALA A 52 -12.17 -13.48 5.52
C ALA A 52 -12.61 -13.21 6.96
N ARG A 53 -12.22 -12.04 7.49
CA ARG A 53 -12.62 -11.63 8.82
C ARG A 53 -14.13 -11.44 8.92
N LYS A 54 -14.75 -10.80 7.92
CA LYS A 54 -16.21 -10.62 7.83
C LYS A 54 -16.94 -11.96 7.73
N ALA A 55 -16.43 -12.87 6.91
CA ALA A 55 -17.01 -14.22 6.75
C ALA A 55 -16.95 -15.07 8.02
N SER A 56 -16.09 -14.71 9.00
CA SER A 56 -15.94 -15.43 10.27
C SER A 56 -16.67 -14.79 11.45
N GLU A 57 -17.52 -13.79 11.22
CA GLU A 57 -18.27 -13.04 12.26
C GLU A 57 -17.40 -12.47 13.40
N MET A 58 -16.08 -12.34 13.17
CA MET A 58 -15.16 -11.82 14.16
C MET A 58 -15.14 -10.30 14.15
N SER A 59 -15.71 -9.71 15.18
CA SER A 59 -15.59 -8.32 15.64
C SER A 59 -15.91 -7.23 14.59
N GLU A 60 -16.89 -6.43 14.88
CA GLU A 60 -17.13 -5.16 14.19
C GLU A 60 -15.93 -4.21 14.41
N VAL A 61 -15.11 -4.06 13.41
CA VAL A 61 -14.12 -2.99 13.39
C VAL A 61 -14.85 -1.70 13.01
N ASN A 62 -14.61 -0.64 13.77
CA ASN A 62 -15.17 0.67 13.47
C ASN A 62 -14.63 1.16 12.11
N THR A 63 -15.39 0.89 11.05
CA THR A 63 -15.02 1.17 9.66
C THR A 63 -14.72 2.65 9.47
N PHE A 64 -15.45 3.54 10.15
CA PHE A 64 -15.22 4.98 10.08
C PHE A 64 -13.82 5.40 10.53
N VAL A 65 -13.32 4.84 11.64
CA VAL A 65 -11.96 5.16 12.12
C VAL A 65 -10.90 4.65 11.15
N LEU A 66 -11.09 3.46 10.58
CA LEU A 66 -10.18 2.90 9.59
C LEU A 66 -10.16 3.74 8.31
N THR A 67 -11.31 4.09 7.77
CA THR A 67 -11.45 4.89 6.55
C THR A 67 -10.74 6.24 6.73
N ARG A 68 -10.95 6.92 7.87
CA ARG A 68 -10.26 8.17 8.18
C ARG A 68 -8.75 8.02 8.30
N ARG A 69 -8.26 6.91 8.86
CA ARG A 69 -6.81 6.63 8.94
C ARG A 69 -6.21 6.48 7.55
N TYR A 70 -6.82 5.70 6.66
CA TYR A 70 -6.33 5.55 5.29
C TYR A 70 -6.35 6.87 4.52
N ALA A 71 -7.41 7.68 4.65
CA ALA A 71 -7.46 9.00 4.04
C ALA A 71 -6.31 9.90 4.52
N ASN A 72 -6.07 9.98 5.83
CA ASN A 72 -4.98 10.77 6.38
C ASN A 72 -3.61 10.27 5.92
N THR A 73 -3.42 8.95 5.80
CA THR A 73 -2.19 8.35 5.27
C THR A 73 -1.95 8.80 3.83
N VAL A 74 -2.98 8.75 2.97
CA VAL A 74 -2.87 9.21 1.58
C VAL A 74 -2.48 10.69 1.52
N VAL A 75 -3.15 11.56 2.29
CA VAL A 75 -2.85 12.99 2.33
C VAL A 75 -1.40 13.24 2.80
N GLY A 76 -0.97 12.57 3.86
CA GLY A 76 0.40 12.69 4.37
C GLY A 76 1.46 12.23 3.37
N CYS A 77 1.19 11.13 2.67
CA CYS A 77 2.08 10.61 1.63
C CYS A 77 2.14 11.52 0.39
N VAL A 78 1.02 12.13 -0.02
CA VAL A 78 1.02 13.13 -1.09
C VAL A 78 1.87 14.33 -0.72
N GLY A 79 1.76 14.83 0.53
CA GLY A 79 2.64 15.89 1.04
C GLY A 79 4.12 15.48 1.01
N CYS A 80 4.43 14.24 1.40
CA CYS A 80 5.78 13.69 1.33
C CYS A 80 6.30 13.61 -0.13
N LEU A 81 5.47 13.20 -1.09
CA LEU A 81 5.83 13.19 -2.51
C LEU A 81 6.16 14.60 -3.01
N LEU A 82 5.33 15.58 -2.71
CA LEU A 82 5.59 16.97 -3.10
C LEU A 82 6.91 17.47 -2.50
N PHE A 83 7.17 17.14 -1.23
CA PHE A 83 8.44 17.48 -0.59
C PHE A 83 9.64 16.83 -1.30
N LEU A 84 9.56 15.52 -1.63
CA LEU A 84 10.63 14.81 -2.34
C LEU A 84 10.89 15.35 -3.74
N ILE A 85 9.85 15.82 -4.44
CA ILE A 85 9.95 16.42 -5.77
C ILE A 85 10.67 17.77 -5.70
N LEU A 86 10.41 18.57 -4.67
CA LEU A 86 10.97 19.91 -4.49
C LEU A 86 12.34 19.88 -3.81
N LEU A 87 12.71 18.81 -3.11
CA LEU A 87 13.95 18.70 -2.36
C LEU A 87 15.21 18.97 -3.20
N PRO A 88 15.36 18.47 -4.44
CA PRO A 88 16.54 18.72 -5.26
C PRO A 88 16.75 20.21 -5.56
N LEU A 89 15.68 20.99 -5.60
CA LEU A 89 15.73 22.44 -5.87
C LEU A 89 16.55 23.18 -4.79
N VAL A 90 16.45 22.74 -3.53
CA VAL A 90 17.21 23.32 -2.41
C VAL A 90 18.73 23.13 -2.60
N PHE A 91 19.14 22.07 -3.32
CA PHE A 91 20.53 21.77 -3.64
C PHE A 91 20.97 22.35 -4.99
N GLY A 92 20.19 23.27 -5.59
CA GLY A 92 20.50 23.90 -6.89
C GLY A 92 20.39 22.95 -8.08
N LYS A 93 19.68 21.82 -7.93
CA LYS A 93 19.44 20.82 -8.95
C LYS A 93 18.07 21.01 -9.61
N GLY A 94 17.85 20.33 -10.73
CA GLY A 94 16.56 20.36 -11.42
C GLY A 94 15.43 19.70 -10.62
N ILE A 95 14.18 20.11 -10.89
CA ILE A 95 12.98 19.43 -10.37
C ILE A 95 13.03 17.98 -10.85
N PHE A 96 12.70 17.00 -9.99
CA PHE A 96 12.79 15.56 -10.25
C PHE A 96 14.20 14.97 -10.43
N GLU A 97 15.26 15.74 -10.22
CA GLU A 97 16.61 15.18 -10.29
C GLU A 97 16.86 14.22 -9.13
N GLY A 98 17.16 12.94 -9.45
CA GLY A 98 17.41 11.92 -8.45
C GLY A 98 18.67 12.20 -7.64
N LEU A 99 18.55 12.22 -6.31
CA LEU A 99 19.68 12.28 -5.39
C LEU A 99 20.19 10.86 -5.11
N TRP A 100 21.43 10.57 -5.49
CA TRP A 100 22.06 9.26 -5.32
C TRP A 100 23.08 9.28 -4.20
N THR A 101 23.06 8.25 -3.37
CA THR A 101 24.11 8.03 -2.36
C THR A 101 24.99 6.85 -2.77
N SER A 102 26.20 6.79 -2.19
CA SER A 102 27.15 5.70 -2.47
C SER A 102 26.85 4.43 -1.63
N ILE A 103 25.77 4.40 -0.86
CA ILE A 103 25.43 3.28 0.03
C ILE A 103 24.75 2.18 -0.80
N PRO A 104 25.38 0.99 -0.96
CA PRO A 104 24.76 -0.13 -1.65
C PRO A 104 23.72 -0.81 -0.76
N ILE A 105 22.52 -1.05 -1.31
CA ILE A 105 21.48 -1.86 -0.66
C ILE A 105 21.38 -3.18 -1.42
N PRO A 106 21.53 -4.35 -0.75
CA PRO A 106 21.29 -5.65 -1.38
C PRO A 106 19.89 -5.69 -2.00
N VAL A 107 19.77 -6.15 -3.27
CA VAL A 107 18.52 -6.27 -4.03
C VAL A 107 18.00 -4.95 -4.64
N ALA A 108 18.06 -3.81 -3.93
CA ALA A 108 17.51 -2.53 -4.41
C ALA A 108 18.54 -1.63 -5.11
N GLY A 109 19.84 -2.04 -5.17
CA GLY A 109 20.90 -1.24 -5.79
C GLY A 109 21.44 -0.15 -4.87
N LYS A 110 21.57 1.09 -5.34
CA LYS A 110 22.06 2.23 -4.52
C LYS A 110 20.91 2.96 -3.88
N LEU A 111 21.07 3.37 -2.60
CA LEU A 111 20.10 4.22 -1.94
C LEU A 111 19.94 5.54 -2.71
N SER A 112 18.73 5.86 -3.11
CA SER A 112 18.40 7.06 -3.88
C SER A 112 17.09 7.68 -3.41
N SER A 113 16.87 8.96 -3.72
CA SER A 113 15.56 9.59 -3.51
C SER A 113 14.46 8.89 -4.31
N VAL A 114 14.81 8.22 -5.41
CA VAL A 114 13.90 7.44 -6.24
C VAL A 114 13.36 6.21 -5.49
N LEU A 115 14.19 5.53 -4.67
CA LEU A 115 13.73 4.43 -3.83
C LEU A 115 12.72 4.92 -2.77
N ILE A 116 13.00 6.06 -2.15
CA ILE A 116 12.06 6.64 -1.16
C ILE A 116 10.75 7.04 -1.85
N PHE A 117 10.82 7.62 -3.05
CA PHE A 117 9.66 7.94 -3.87
C PHE A 117 8.82 6.68 -4.15
N ASP A 118 9.44 5.56 -4.54
CA ASP A 118 8.76 4.28 -4.78
C ASP A 118 8.07 3.74 -3.51
N VAL A 119 8.72 3.85 -2.35
CA VAL A 119 8.12 3.45 -1.07
C VAL A 119 6.89 4.31 -0.75
N VAL A 120 6.94 5.61 -1.00
CA VAL A 120 5.79 6.49 -0.78
C VAL A 120 4.65 6.16 -1.75
N ILE A 121 4.94 5.91 -3.03
CA ILE A 121 3.94 5.43 -4.01
C ILE A 121 3.30 4.12 -3.55
N TYR A 122 4.10 3.18 -3.07
CA TYR A 122 3.63 1.90 -2.54
C TYR A 122 2.59 2.08 -1.42
N VAL A 123 2.87 2.97 -0.46
CA VAL A 123 1.95 3.26 0.65
C VAL A 123 0.69 3.99 0.16
N ILE A 124 0.81 4.93 -0.77
CA ILE A 124 -0.33 5.65 -1.36
C ILE A 124 -1.26 4.66 -2.05
N VAL A 125 -0.73 3.82 -2.95
CA VAL A 125 -1.53 2.88 -3.74
C VAL A 125 -2.23 1.89 -2.80
N ALA A 126 -1.49 1.30 -1.87
CA ALA A 126 -2.07 0.35 -0.91
C ALA A 126 -3.19 0.99 -0.08
N SER A 127 -2.95 2.20 0.45
CA SER A 127 -3.94 2.91 1.28
C SER A 127 -5.15 3.37 0.47
N SER A 128 -4.97 3.87 -0.77
CA SER A 128 -6.05 4.36 -1.62
C SER A 128 -7.00 3.24 -2.04
N VAL A 129 -6.47 2.07 -2.41
CA VAL A 129 -7.30 0.93 -2.83
C VAL A 129 -8.09 0.37 -1.65
N VAL A 130 -7.46 0.23 -0.47
CA VAL A 130 -8.17 -0.21 0.74
C VAL A 130 -9.21 0.83 1.18
N PHE A 131 -8.89 2.13 1.07
CA PHE A 131 -9.84 3.21 1.34
C PHE A 131 -11.07 3.13 0.43
N ALA A 132 -10.86 2.97 -0.89
CA ALA A 132 -11.94 2.82 -1.86
C ALA A 132 -12.81 1.60 -1.55
N TYR A 133 -12.22 0.47 -1.19
CA TYR A 133 -12.95 -0.73 -0.79
C TYR A 133 -13.87 -0.47 0.43
N HIS A 134 -13.37 0.24 1.45
CA HIS A 134 -14.19 0.57 2.62
C HIS A 134 -15.34 1.51 2.28
N LEU A 135 -15.12 2.52 1.44
CA LEU A 135 -16.18 3.44 1.00
C LEU A 135 -17.30 2.73 0.25
N LEU A 136 -16.95 1.86 -0.68
CA LEU A 136 -17.95 1.10 -1.45
C LEU A 136 -18.77 0.18 -0.54
N ASN A 137 -18.12 -0.49 0.39
CA ASN A 137 -18.79 -1.40 1.30
C ASN A 137 -19.70 -0.70 2.35
N ASP A 138 -19.38 0.56 2.71
CA ASP A 138 -20.23 1.35 3.61
C ASP A 138 -21.49 1.87 2.88
N ASN A 139 -21.37 2.22 1.59
CA ASN A 139 -22.52 2.64 0.77
C ASN A 139 -23.53 1.49 0.58
N GLU A 140 -23.07 0.28 0.30
CA GLU A 140 -23.97 -0.89 0.18
C GLU A 140 -24.78 -1.14 1.46
N LYS A 141 -24.16 -0.97 2.65
CA LYS A 141 -24.86 -1.09 3.93
C LYS A 141 -25.90 0.02 4.15
N GLY A 142 -25.63 1.22 3.67
CA GLY A 142 -26.56 2.35 3.75
C GLY A 142 -27.79 2.19 2.87
N GLU A 143 -27.65 1.57 1.70
CA GLU A 143 -28.75 1.26 0.80
C GLU A 143 -29.61 0.07 1.27
N ALA A 144 -28.99 -0.95 1.85
CA ALA A 144 -29.70 -2.12 2.38
C ALA A 144 -30.57 -1.81 3.61
N ASN A 145 -30.33 -0.68 4.29
CA ASN A 145 -31.08 -0.23 5.47
C ASN A 145 -32.17 0.83 5.14
N ARG A 146 -32.41 1.12 3.86
CA ARG A 146 -33.50 2.01 3.40
C ARG A 146 -34.62 1.20 2.76
#